data_d468399f806bcbab5094958d6e509dfe
#
_entry.id   d468399f806bcbab5094958d6e509dfe
#
_cell.length_a   1.000
_cell.length_b   1.000
_cell.length_c   1.000
_cell.angle_alpha   90.00
_cell.angle_beta   90.00
_cell.angle_gamma   90.00
#
_symmetry.space_group_name_H-M   'P 1'
#
loop_
_entity.id
_entity.type
_entity.pdbx_description
1 polymer ?
#
loop_
_entity_poly.entity_id
_entity_poly.type
_entity_poly.pdbx_seq_one_letter_code
_entity_poly.pdbx_strand_id
1 'polypeptide(L)'
;MISGFWTSRRCQRALALAALILTSAAPAIAAPCGTGTFEAWLDDFKKEAVSKGISAAAIQAGLTGVALDKSVLTRDQSQKVFSQTFEEFSGRMVPPRMGRGSNMLKQYGSVLSRIEQTYGVPGEVIVAIWGLETDFGVNIGKFPTMRSLATLAYDCRRTDMFKAELMDALRIIEKGDIAPQEMRGAWAGEIGQTQFMPSSYVKFAVDFDGNGRRDLLRSVPDVLASTANFLSSYGWQKGKDWQPGSPNFAVLQQWNKSEVYAKTVGYFATQLARAP
;
A
#
# COMPACT_ATOMS: atom_id res chain seq x y z
N MET A 1 -66.99 4.62 74.67
CA MET A 1 -66.87 6.11 74.60
C MET A 1 -65.72 6.41 73.64
N ILE A 2 -65.94 7.28 72.73
CA ILE A 2 -65.04 8.05 71.83
C ILE A 2 -64.44 7.32 70.67
N SER A 3 -65.04 7.58 69.59
CA SER A 3 -64.76 7.55 68.19
C SER A 3 -63.50 8.31 67.79
N GLY A 4 -62.74 7.76 66.82
CA GLY A 4 -61.64 8.44 66.18
C GLY A 4 -61.64 8.12 64.69
N PHE A 5 -62.04 9.09 63.86
CA PHE A 5 -62.06 9.06 62.41
C PHE A 5 -60.66 9.06 61.83
N TRP A 6 -60.41 8.13 60.90
CA TRP A 6 -59.23 8.12 60.08
C TRP A 6 -59.61 8.46 58.63
N THR A 7 -59.23 9.61 58.16
CA THR A 7 -59.33 10.03 56.76
C THR A 7 -58.12 9.60 55.98
N SER A 8 -58.29 8.68 55.03
CA SER A 8 -57.24 8.22 54.15
C SER A 8 -57.03 9.22 53.03
N ARG A 9 -55.84 9.82 52.97
CA ARG A 9 -55.39 10.61 51.77
C ARG A 9 -54.80 9.64 50.74
N ARG A 10 -55.44 9.47 49.59
CA ARG A 10 -54.92 8.79 48.42
C ARG A 10 -53.85 9.67 47.75
N CYS A 11 -52.60 9.20 47.80
CA CYS A 11 -51.49 9.73 47.01
C CYS A 11 -51.59 9.19 45.61
N GLN A 12 -52.00 9.99 44.64
CA GLN A 12 -51.92 9.67 43.22
C GLN A 12 -50.46 9.84 42.77
N ARG A 13 -49.78 8.73 42.48
CA ARG A 13 -48.46 8.73 41.83
C ARG A 13 -48.69 8.81 40.32
N ALA A 14 -48.37 9.96 39.72
CA ALA A 14 -48.27 10.11 38.28
C ALA A 14 -47.01 9.37 37.79
N LEU A 15 -47.20 8.28 37.01
CA LEU A 15 -46.13 7.63 36.28
C LEU A 15 -45.91 8.41 34.98
N ALA A 16 -44.80 9.15 34.88
CA ALA A 16 -44.33 9.72 33.64
C ALA A 16 -43.60 8.61 32.83
N LEU A 17 -44.24 8.13 31.74
CA LEU A 17 -43.56 7.29 30.77
C LEU A 17 -42.66 8.18 29.92
N ALA A 18 -41.35 8.05 30.13
CA ALA A 18 -40.32 8.57 29.22
C ALA A 18 -40.20 7.62 28.03
N ALA A 19 -40.75 7.98 26.89
CA ALA A 19 -40.53 7.26 25.63
C ALA A 19 -39.10 7.51 25.14
N LEU A 20 -38.23 6.50 25.28
CA LEU A 20 -36.92 6.48 24.63
C LEU A 20 -37.13 6.28 23.13
N ILE A 21 -36.97 7.34 22.34
CA ILE A 21 -36.91 7.25 20.88
C ILE A 21 -35.51 6.71 20.52
N LEU A 22 -35.40 5.39 20.32
CA LEU A 22 -34.23 4.76 19.70
C LEU A 22 -34.25 5.16 18.21
N THR A 23 -33.49 6.17 17.85
CA THR A 23 -33.16 6.45 16.45
C THR A 23 -32.20 5.35 15.96
N SER A 24 -32.74 4.34 15.30
CA SER A 24 -31.95 3.37 14.55
C SER A 24 -31.28 4.12 13.39
N ALA A 25 -29.97 4.39 13.49
CA ALA A 25 -29.18 4.80 12.34
C ALA A 25 -29.16 3.62 11.37
N ALA A 26 -29.89 3.73 10.27
CA ALA A 26 -29.79 2.79 9.17
C ALA A 26 -28.35 2.78 8.67
N PRO A 27 -27.75 1.59 8.40
CA PRO A 27 -26.44 1.55 7.77
C PRO A 27 -26.51 2.30 6.45
N ALA A 28 -25.64 3.30 6.27
CA ALA A 28 -25.51 3.99 5.00
C ALA A 28 -25.07 2.95 3.96
N ILE A 29 -25.99 2.54 3.10
CA ILE A 29 -25.67 1.71 1.94
C ILE A 29 -24.76 2.56 1.06
N ALA A 30 -23.48 2.15 0.90
CA ALA A 30 -22.57 2.80 -0.01
C ALA A 30 -23.23 2.91 -1.39
N ALA A 31 -23.25 4.10 -1.97
CA ALA A 31 -23.82 4.30 -3.31
C ALA A 31 -23.13 3.34 -4.29
N PRO A 32 -23.87 2.69 -5.20
CA PRO A 32 -23.28 1.83 -6.20
C PRO A 32 -22.17 2.57 -6.95
N CYS A 33 -21.07 1.88 -7.25
CA CYS A 33 -19.97 2.48 -7.99
C CYS A 33 -20.46 3.13 -9.30
N GLY A 34 -19.89 4.28 -9.68
CA GLY A 34 -20.26 5.00 -10.91
C GLY A 34 -21.59 5.79 -10.84
N THR A 35 -22.25 5.84 -9.68
CA THR A 35 -23.41 6.69 -9.47
C THR A 35 -23.04 7.98 -8.75
N GLY A 36 -23.47 9.12 -9.28
CA GLY A 36 -23.15 10.44 -8.72
C GLY A 36 -21.83 11.02 -9.25
N THR A 37 -21.41 12.15 -8.68
CA THR A 37 -20.16 12.83 -9.02
C THR A 37 -18.99 12.27 -8.21
N PHE A 38 -17.78 12.46 -8.71
CA PHE A 38 -16.55 12.09 -7.98
C PHE A 38 -16.47 12.78 -6.61
N GLU A 39 -16.91 14.02 -6.54
CA GLU A 39 -16.92 14.82 -5.31
C GLU A 39 -17.85 14.23 -4.25
N ALA A 40 -19.07 13.84 -4.64
CA ALA A 40 -20.02 13.19 -3.72
C ALA A 40 -19.46 11.84 -3.22
N TRP A 41 -18.89 11.05 -4.11
CA TRP A 41 -18.23 9.80 -3.73
C TRP A 41 -17.05 10.04 -2.76
N LEU A 42 -16.21 11.04 -3.04
CA LEU A 42 -15.08 11.37 -2.18
C LEU A 42 -15.52 11.82 -0.79
N ASP A 43 -16.62 12.55 -0.68
CA ASP A 43 -17.17 12.97 0.61
C ASP A 43 -17.74 11.77 1.40
N ASP A 44 -18.34 10.80 0.74
CA ASP A 44 -18.78 9.56 1.39
C ASP A 44 -17.58 8.69 1.80
N PHE A 45 -16.53 8.63 0.98
CA PHE A 45 -15.29 7.96 1.37
C PHE A 45 -14.64 8.62 2.60
N LYS A 46 -14.62 9.95 2.71
CA LYS A 46 -14.13 10.66 3.91
C LYS A 46 -14.90 10.27 5.17
N LYS A 47 -16.24 10.15 5.09
CA LYS A 47 -17.08 9.68 6.21
C LYS A 47 -16.72 8.24 6.59
N GLU A 48 -16.53 7.37 5.60
CA GLU A 48 -16.08 5.99 5.82
C GLU A 48 -14.71 5.95 6.49
N ALA A 49 -13.74 6.78 6.06
CA ALA A 49 -12.42 6.85 6.65
C ALA A 49 -12.46 7.26 8.13
N VAL A 50 -13.30 8.25 8.49
CA VAL A 50 -13.56 8.61 9.89
C VAL A 50 -14.11 7.42 10.68
N SER A 51 -15.10 6.70 10.13
CA SER A 51 -15.70 5.52 10.80
C SER A 51 -14.71 4.39 11.02
N LYS A 52 -13.65 4.32 10.20
CA LYS A 52 -12.53 3.36 10.31
C LYS A 52 -11.35 3.88 11.14
N GLY A 53 -11.53 5.00 11.85
CA GLY A 53 -10.57 5.52 12.82
C GLY A 53 -9.45 6.38 12.22
N ILE A 54 -9.55 6.82 10.96
CA ILE A 54 -8.61 7.80 10.40
C ILE A 54 -8.95 9.19 10.93
N SER A 55 -7.94 9.92 11.40
CA SER A 55 -8.13 11.27 11.94
C SER A 55 -8.58 12.27 10.86
N ALA A 56 -9.36 13.28 11.29
CA ALA A 56 -9.77 14.37 10.40
C ALA A 56 -8.56 15.11 9.81
N ALA A 57 -7.46 15.22 10.55
CA ALA A 57 -6.22 15.84 10.09
C ALA A 57 -5.58 15.05 8.92
N ALA A 58 -5.47 13.73 9.02
CA ALA A 58 -4.92 12.89 7.96
C ALA A 58 -5.82 12.90 6.71
N ILE A 59 -7.14 12.86 6.89
CA ILE A 59 -8.12 12.96 5.79
C ILE A 59 -7.99 14.31 5.09
N GLN A 60 -7.94 15.41 5.84
CA GLN A 60 -7.78 16.74 5.26
C GLN A 60 -6.44 16.87 4.53
N ALA A 61 -5.34 16.42 5.14
CA ALA A 61 -4.01 16.48 4.54
C ALA A 61 -3.93 15.66 3.23
N GLY A 62 -4.49 14.46 3.22
CA GLY A 62 -4.41 13.53 2.09
C GLY A 62 -5.39 13.79 0.97
N LEU A 63 -6.60 14.30 1.27
CA LEU A 63 -7.71 14.38 0.30
C LEU A 63 -8.10 15.80 -0.10
N THR A 64 -7.51 16.86 0.50
CA THR A 64 -7.78 18.23 0.05
C THR A 64 -7.27 18.45 -1.37
N GLY A 65 -8.14 18.94 -2.25
CA GLY A 65 -7.81 19.22 -3.64
C GLY A 65 -7.60 17.99 -4.53
N VAL A 66 -7.93 16.79 -4.04
CA VAL A 66 -7.93 15.58 -4.87
C VAL A 66 -9.09 15.66 -5.86
N ALA A 67 -8.78 15.52 -7.14
CA ALA A 67 -9.72 15.54 -8.25
C ALA A 67 -9.55 14.31 -9.13
N LEU A 68 -10.58 13.96 -9.88
CA LEU A 68 -10.57 12.86 -10.85
C LEU A 68 -9.45 13.07 -11.89
N ASP A 69 -8.67 12.03 -12.14
CA ASP A 69 -7.59 12.05 -13.13
C ASP A 69 -7.92 11.13 -14.32
N LYS A 70 -8.39 11.73 -15.42
CA LYS A 70 -8.73 11.01 -16.63
C LYS A 70 -7.51 10.28 -17.24
N SER A 71 -6.29 10.77 -17.02
CA SER A 71 -5.08 10.12 -17.54
C SER A 71 -4.79 8.80 -16.83
N VAL A 72 -5.13 8.70 -15.54
CA VAL A 72 -5.07 7.46 -14.77
C VAL A 72 -6.08 6.46 -15.30
N LEU A 73 -7.34 6.87 -15.54
CA LEU A 73 -8.37 6.00 -16.12
C LEU A 73 -7.97 5.47 -17.50
N THR A 74 -7.45 6.34 -18.37
CA THR A 74 -6.99 5.94 -19.70
C THR A 74 -5.87 4.89 -19.61
N ARG A 75 -4.92 5.07 -18.71
CA ARG A 75 -3.83 4.10 -18.51
C ARG A 75 -4.37 2.76 -18.01
N ASP A 76 -5.26 2.79 -17.04
CA ASP A 76 -5.86 1.60 -16.48
C ASP A 76 -6.69 0.82 -17.52
N GLN A 77 -7.42 1.51 -18.39
CA GLN A 77 -8.20 0.92 -19.49
C GLN A 77 -7.34 0.40 -20.66
N SER A 78 -6.18 1.02 -20.87
CA SER A 78 -5.28 0.67 -21.97
C SER A 78 -4.25 -0.40 -21.60
N GLN A 79 -4.27 -0.94 -20.39
CA GLN A 79 -3.39 -2.04 -20.01
C GLN A 79 -3.66 -3.27 -20.90
N LYS A 80 -2.85 -3.41 -21.95
CA LYS A 80 -2.76 -4.66 -22.67
C LYS A 80 -1.99 -5.64 -21.79
N VAL A 81 -2.53 -6.83 -21.63
CA VAL A 81 -1.83 -7.96 -21.00
C VAL A 81 -0.42 -8.03 -21.59
N PHE A 82 0.59 -8.09 -20.73
CA PHE A 82 2.00 -8.23 -21.13
C PHE A 82 2.13 -9.43 -22.07
N SER A 83 2.31 -9.17 -23.36
CA SER A 83 2.50 -10.20 -24.40
C SER A 83 3.96 -10.42 -24.74
N GLN A 84 4.91 -9.80 -24.00
CA GLN A 84 6.34 -9.97 -24.26
C GLN A 84 6.83 -11.31 -23.73
N THR A 85 7.72 -11.96 -24.49
CA THR A 85 8.42 -13.14 -24.02
C THR A 85 9.44 -12.79 -22.94
N PHE A 86 9.92 -13.79 -22.20
CA PHE A 86 10.97 -13.58 -21.20
C PHE A 86 12.25 -13.03 -21.86
N GLU A 87 12.63 -13.53 -23.02
CA GLU A 87 13.83 -13.15 -23.78
C GLU A 87 13.78 -11.67 -24.17
N GLU A 88 12.63 -11.22 -24.71
CA GLU A 88 12.42 -9.84 -25.11
C GLU A 88 12.47 -8.90 -23.90
N PHE A 89 11.77 -9.26 -22.83
CA PHE A 89 11.68 -8.42 -21.64
C PHE A 89 13.03 -8.38 -20.91
N SER A 90 13.64 -9.53 -20.61
CA SER A 90 14.93 -9.59 -19.90
C SER A 90 16.07 -8.99 -20.71
N GLY A 91 16.12 -9.25 -22.02
CA GLY A 91 17.12 -8.68 -22.93
C GLY A 91 17.09 -7.16 -23.01
N ARG A 92 15.92 -6.56 -22.84
CA ARG A 92 15.76 -5.10 -22.77
C ARG A 92 16.02 -4.52 -21.38
N MET A 93 15.58 -5.23 -20.32
CA MET A 93 15.59 -4.68 -18.95
C MET A 93 16.91 -4.89 -18.22
N VAL A 94 17.58 -6.03 -18.39
CA VAL A 94 18.72 -6.41 -17.56
C VAL A 94 20.05 -5.76 -18.01
N PRO A 95 20.48 -5.84 -19.31
CA PRO A 95 21.81 -5.36 -19.70
C PRO A 95 22.11 -3.90 -19.30
N PRO A 96 21.22 -2.94 -19.49
CA PRO A 96 21.51 -1.54 -19.13
C PRO A 96 21.62 -1.30 -17.63
N ARG A 97 21.16 -2.26 -16.80
CA ARG A 97 21.15 -2.15 -15.32
C ARG A 97 22.31 -2.90 -14.66
N MET A 98 23.03 -3.77 -15.39
CA MET A 98 24.08 -4.61 -14.80
C MET A 98 25.17 -3.80 -14.09
N GLY A 99 25.79 -2.84 -14.78
CA GLY A 99 26.90 -2.08 -14.19
C GLY A 99 26.47 -1.28 -12.96
N ARG A 100 25.28 -0.66 -13.02
CA ARG A 100 24.75 0.09 -11.87
C ARG A 100 24.35 -0.87 -10.74
N GLY A 101 23.74 -2.00 -11.03
CA GLY A 101 23.40 -3.02 -10.03
C GLY A 101 24.61 -3.53 -9.27
N SER A 102 25.72 -3.87 -9.98
CA SER A 102 26.99 -4.25 -9.33
C SER A 102 27.56 -3.14 -8.45
N ASN A 103 27.45 -1.86 -8.87
CA ASN A 103 27.85 -0.72 -8.05
C ASN A 103 26.96 -0.59 -6.80
N MET A 104 25.65 -0.81 -6.90
CA MET A 104 24.74 -0.77 -5.74
C MET A 104 25.05 -1.90 -4.74
N LEU A 105 25.36 -3.11 -5.21
CA LEU A 105 25.80 -4.20 -4.35
C LEU A 105 27.07 -3.83 -3.57
N LYS A 106 28.05 -3.21 -4.22
CA LYS A 106 29.29 -2.74 -3.57
C LYS A 106 29.03 -1.60 -2.59
N GLN A 107 28.26 -0.59 -3.02
CA GLN A 107 27.95 0.62 -2.23
C GLN A 107 27.17 0.29 -0.95
N TYR A 108 26.19 -0.60 -1.03
CA TYR A 108 25.32 -0.96 0.09
C TYR A 108 25.68 -2.32 0.71
N GLY A 109 26.85 -2.87 0.43
CA GLY A 109 27.25 -4.21 0.85
C GLY A 109 27.07 -4.50 2.35
N SER A 110 27.47 -3.56 3.22
CA SER A 110 27.28 -3.71 4.67
C SER A 110 25.81 -3.70 5.10
N VAL A 111 24.98 -2.87 4.47
CA VAL A 111 23.54 -2.80 4.71
C VAL A 111 22.88 -4.09 4.22
N LEU A 112 23.17 -4.52 3.00
CA LEU A 112 22.65 -5.76 2.40
C LEU A 112 23.01 -6.99 3.21
N SER A 113 24.26 -7.07 3.72
CA SER A 113 24.69 -8.18 4.60
C SER A 113 23.86 -8.24 5.89
N ARG A 114 23.59 -7.09 6.52
CA ARG A 114 22.71 -7.03 7.71
C ARG A 114 21.27 -7.44 7.37
N ILE A 115 20.77 -7.00 6.22
CA ILE A 115 19.43 -7.36 5.74
C ILE A 115 19.34 -8.87 5.49
N GLU A 116 20.33 -9.46 4.83
CA GLU A 116 20.36 -10.90 4.58
C GLU A 116 20.45 -11.72 5.88
N GLN A 117 21.20 -11.24 6.87
CA GLN A 117 21.23 -11.87 8.20
C GLN A 117 19.86 -11.84 8.87
N THR A 118 19.11 -10.74 8.72
CA THR A 118 17.82 -10.53 9.37
C THR A 118 16.70 -11.27 8.67
N TYR A 119 16.62 -11.17 7.33
CA TYR A 119 15.49 -11.62 6.53
C TYR A 119 15.77 -12.87 5.67
N GLY A 120 17.03 -13.27 5.56
CA GLY A 120 17.45 -14.42 4.76
C GLY A 120 17.45 -14.21 3.25
N VAL A 121 17.20 -12.99 2.77
CA VAL A 121 17.10 -12.66 1.33
C VAL A 121 18.44 -12.12 0.84
N PRO A 122 19.04 -12.71 -0.21
CA PRO A 122 20.33 -12.25 -0.76
C PRO A 122 20.23 -10.85 -1.36
N GLY A 123 21.30 -10.07 -1.22
CA GLY A 123 21.40 -8.72 -1.72
C GLY A 123 21.15 -8.59 -3.22
N GLU A 124 21.56 -9.57 -4.01
CA GLU A 124 21.37 -9.61 -5.46
C GLU A 124 19.91 -9.63 -5.87
N VAL A 125 19.07 -10.35 -5.13
CA VAL A 125 17.62 -10.39 -5.37
C VAL A 125 16.97 -9.05 -5.07
N ILE A 126 17.34 -8.44 -3.96
CA ILE A 126 16.82 -7.14 -3.54
C ILE A 126 17.21 -6.04 -4.54
N VAL A 127 18.47 -6.02 -4.95
CA VAL A 127 19.01 -5.05 -5.91
C VAL A 127 18.42 -5.28 -7.31
N ALA A 128 18.15 -6.53 -7.72
CA ALA A 128 17.48 -6.83 -8.97
C ALA A 128 16.06 -6.26 -9.01
N ILE A 129 15.29 -6.45 -7.93
CA ILE A 129 13.94 -5.84 -7.81
C ILE A 129 14.05 -4.32 -7.87
N TRP A 130 14.90 -3.71 -7.06
CA TRP A 130 15.07 -2.26 -7.02
C TRP A 130 15.45 -1.68 -8.40
N GLY A 131 16.32 -2.37 -9.12
CA GLY A 131 16.70 -1.98 -10.48
C GLY A 131 15.54 -2.07 -11.48
N LEU A 132 14.76 -3.15 -11.44
CA LEU A 132 13.64 -3.34 -12.36
C LEU A 132 12.46 -2.41 -12.08
N GLU A 133 12.20 -2.05 -10.82
CA GLU A 133 11.10 -1.16 -10.46
C GLU A 133 11.37 0.29 -10.82
N THR A 134 12.52 0.83 -10.45
CA THR A 134 12.73 2.29 -10.54
C THR A 134 14.13 2.71 -11.04
N ASP A 135 14.89 1.83 -11.67
CA ASP A 135 16.31 2.11 -11.99
C ASP A 135 17.09 2.57 -10.74
N PHE A 136 16.95 1.82 -9.65
CA PHE A 136 17.59 2.13 -8.36
C PHE A 136 17.20 3.51 -7.81
N GLY A 137 15.90 3.78 -7.77
CA GLY A 137 15.32 4.99 -7.21
C GLY A 137 15.33 6.23 -8.13
N VAL A 138 15.83 6.13 -9.37
CA VAL A 138 15.86 7.27 -10.29
C VAL A 138 14.49 7.59 -10.87
N ASN A 139 13.68 6.56 -11.13
CA ASN A 139 12.41 6.67 -11.84
C ASN A 139 11.23 6.22 -10.96
N ILE A 140 11.03 6.85 -9.81
CA ILE A 140 9.96 6.48 -8.86
C ILE A 140 8.55 6.81 -9.38
N GLY A 141 8.42 7.51 -10.50
CA GLY A 141 7.15 7.97 -11.03
C GLY A 141 6.79 9.38 -10.57
N LYS A 142 5.77 9.96 -11.20
CA LYS A 142 5.36 11.36 -11.00
C LYS A 142 3.88 11.53 -10.66
N PHE A 143 3.12 10.44 -10.60
CA PHE A 143 1.69 10.51 -10.30
C PHE A 143 1.48 10.74 -8.80
N PRO A 144 0.65 11.71 -8.41
CA PRO A 144 0.26 11.88 -7.01
C PRO A 144 -0.55 10.65 -6.55
N THR A 145 -0.01 9.89 -5.61
CA THR A 145 -0.59 8.61 -5.14
C THR A 145 -2.04 8.76 -4.69
N MET A 146 -2.34 9.77 -3.87
CA MET A 146 -3.70 10.01 -3.36
C MET A 146 -4.72 10.24 -4.50
N ARG A 147 -4.33 11.03 -5.53
CA ARG A 147 -5.18 11.28 -6.70
C ARG A 147 -5.39 10.02 -7.52
N SER A 148 -4.32 9.26 -7.77
CA SER A 148 -4.38 7.99 -8.51
C SER A 148 -5.31 7.00 -7.83
N LEU A 149 -5.12 6.77 -6.53
CA LEU A 149 -5.93 5.83 -5.76
C LEU A 149 -7.41 6.25 -5.67
N ALA A 150 -7.68 7.53 -5.42
CA ALA A 150 -9.05 8.04 -5.38
C ALA A 150 -9.74 7.88 -6.73
N THR A 151 -9.04 8.17 -7.83
CA THR A 151 -9.56 7.99 -9.19
C THR A 151 -9.90 6.52 -9.48
N LEU A 152 -9.00 5.60 -9.14
CA LEU A 152 -9.17 4.17 -9.38
C LEU A 152 -10.22 3.54 -8.43
N ALA A 153 -10.35 4.07 -7.21
CA ALA A 153 -11.37 3.66 -6.27
C ALA A 153 -12.77 4.11 -6.70
N TYR A 154 -12.88 5.24 -7.37
CA TYR A 154 -14.13 5.73 -7.97
C TYR A 154 -14.53 4.94 -9.21
N ASP A 155 -13.56 4.45 -10.01
CA ASP A 155 -13.83 3.62 -11.20
C ASP A 155 -14.33 2.22 -10.82
N CYS A 156 -15.43 1.77 -11.43
CA CYS A 156 -16.16 0.56 -11.03
C CYS A 156 -15.44 -0.77 -11.21
N ARG A 157 -14.29 -0.80 -11.85
CA ARG A 157 -13.63 -2.07 -12.20
C ARG A 157 -12.95 -2.76 -11.04
N ARG A 158 -12.37 -2.01 -10.10
CA ARG A 158 -11.59 -2.52 -8.96
C ARG A 158 -11.80 -1.65 -7.71
N THR A 159 -13.02 -1.13 -7.51
CA THR A 159 -13.35 -0.16 -6.47
C THR A 159 -12.92 -0.62 -5.08
N ASP A 160 -13.27 -1.82 -4.65
CA ASP A 160 -13.00 -2.27 -3.28
C ASP A 160 -11.49 -2.37 -3.02
N MET A 161 -10.73 -2.86 -4.00
CA MET A 161 -9.28 -2.94 -3.91
C MET A 161 -8.66 -1.54 -3.73
N PHE A 162 -8.99 -0.60 -4.59
CA PHE A 162 -8.40 0.74 -4.54
C PHE A 162 -8.92 1.60 -3.39
N LYS A 163 -10.15 1.36 -2.90
CA LYS A 163 -10.63 1.96 -1.64
C LYS A 163 -9.79 1.49 -0.44
N ALA A 164 -9.45 0.21 -0.38
CA ALA A 164 -8.57 -0.31 0.66
C ALA A 164 -7.17 0.32 0.57
N GLU A 165 -6.59 0.43 -0.62
CA GLU A 165 -5.30 1.07 -0.84
C GLU A 165 -5.32 2.56 -0.48
N LEU A 166 -6.40 3.28 -0.82
CA LEU A 166 -6.57 4.70 -0.44
C LEU A 166 -6.67 4.86 1.08
N MET A 167 -7.34 3.93 1.77
CA MET A 167 -7.42 3.90 3.22
C MET A 167 -6.03 3.68 3.85
N ASP A 168 -5.23 2.76 3.31
CA ASP A 168 -3.88 2.50 3.77
C ASP A 168 -2.94 3.68 3.49
N ALA A 169 -3.12 4.38 2.37
CA ALA A 169 -2.40 5.63 2.09
C ALA A 169 -2.68 6.70 3.15
N LEU A 170 -3.94 6.84 3.61
CA LEU A 170 -4.27 7.73 4.73
C LEU A 170 -3.61 7.30 6.04
N ARG A 171 -3.49 5.99 6.31
CA ARG A 171 -2.77 5.49 7.49
C ARG A 171 -1.27 5.82 7.47
N ILE A 172 -0.65 5.81 6.30
CA ILE A 172 0.75 6.22 6.13
C ILE A 172 0.92 7.71 6.47
N ILE A 173 -0.01 8.55 5.99
CA ILE A 173 -0.05 9.99 6.30
C ILE A 173 -0.25 10.21 7.80
N GLU A 174 -1.18 9.51 8.42
CA GLU A 174 -1.51 9.63 9.84
C GLU A 174 -0.33 9.28 10.75
N LYS A 175 0.48 8.29 10.35
CA LYS A 175 1.72 7.94 11.06
C LYS A 175 2.85 8.94 10.85
N GLY A 176 2.71 9.87 9.91
CA GLY A 176 3.77 10.83 9.59
C GLY A 176 4.95 10.24 8.82
N ASP A 177 4.83 9.03 8.29
CA ASP A 177 5.91 8.38 7.53
C ASP A 177 6.23 9.15 6.24
N ILE A 178 5.18 9.55 5.50
CA ILE A 178 5.31 10.29 4.23
C ILE A 178 4.30 11.44 4.20
N ALA A 179 4.75 12.64 3.87
CA ALA A 179 3.85 13.77 3.64
C ALA A 179 3.04 13.56 2.36
N PRO A 180 1.73 13.94 2.32
CA PRO A 180 0.88 13.70 1.15
C PRO A 180 1.43 14.28 -0.15
N GLN A 181 2.10 15.43 -0.08
CA GLN A 181 2.69 16.12 -1.24
C GLN A 181 3.89 15.36 -1.82
N GLU A 182 4.52 14.51 -1.01
CA GLU A 182 5.67 13.69 -1.38
C GLU A 182 5.26 12.29 -1.86
N MET A 183 4.00 11.86 -1.57
CA MET A 183 3.48 10.57 -2.03
C MET A 183 3.30 10.57 -3.53
N ARG A 184 4.33 10.10 -4.22
CA ARG A 184 4.38 9.98 -5.68
C ARG A 184 4.90 8.62 -6.08
N GLY A 185 4.40 8.11 -7.20
CA GLY A 185 4.79 6.82 -7.73
C GLY A 185 4.31 6.63 -9.16
N ALA A 186 4.12 5.38 -9.55
CA ALA A 186 3.47 5.03 -10.80
C ALA A 186 1.98 5.38 -10.78
N TRP A 187 1.31 5.13 -11.88
CA TRP A 187 -0.05 5.60 -12.10
C TRP A 187 -1.12 4.86 -11.28
N ALA A 188 -0.85 3.65 -10.78
CA ALA A 188 -1.81 2.88 -9.99
C ALA A 188 -1.71 3.14 -8.48
N GLY A 189 -0.89 4.12 -8.05
CA GLY A 189 -0.82 4.55 -6.65
C GLY A 189 0.31 3.90 -5.87
N GLU A 190 1.26 3.29 -6.55
CA GLU A 190 2.47 2.73 -5.97
C GLU A 190 3.33 3.83 -5.32
N ILE A 191 4.14 3.47 -4.33
CA ILE A 191 4.94 4.39 -3.52
C ILE A 191 6.40 3.96 -3.49
N GLY A 192 7.29 4.92 -3.65
CA GLY A 192 8.71 4.77 -3.33
C GLY A 192 9.53 4.01 -4.35
N GLN A 193 10.77 3.70 -3.93
CA GLN A 193 11.79 3.22 -4.85
C GLN A 193 11.59 1.77 -5.30
N THR A 194 10.78 0.97 -4.60
CA THR A 194 10.41 -0.39 -5.01
C THR A 194 8.92 -0.54 -5.27
N GLN A 195 8.22 0.57 -5.49
CA GLN A 195 6.84 0.62 -5.99
C GLN A 195 5.85 -0.19 -5.13
N PHE A 196 5.93 -0.02 -3.81
CA PHE A 196 4.99 -0.64 -2.90
C PHE A 196 3.58 -0.07 -3.06
N MET A 197 2.57 -0.94 -3.08
CA MET A 197 1.20 -0.50 -2.82
C MET A 197 1.07 -0.05 -1.35
N PRO A 198 0.18 0.90 -1.03
CA PRO A 198 -0.01 1.36 0.35
C PRO A 198 -0.25 0.24 1.36
N SER A 199 -1.03 -0.78 1.01
CA SER A 199 -1.24 -1.97 1.86
C SER A 199 0.06 -2.72 2.15
N SER A 200 0.92 -2.88 1.14
CA SER A 200 2.24 -3.48 1.30
C SER A 200 3.15 -2.60 2.15
N TYR A 201 3.07 -1.28 1.97
CA TYR A 201 3.80 -0.33 2.81
C TYR A 201 3.40 -0.46 4.29
N VAL A 202 2.11 -0.41 4.60
CA VAL A 202 1.59 -0.52 5.98
C VAL A 202 2.05 -1.82 6.62
N LYS A 203 2.07 -2.92 5.85
CA LYS A 203 2.36 -4.26 6.35
C LYS A 203 3.85 -4.57 6.45
N PHE A 204 4.67 -4.11 5.51
CA PHE A 204 6.04 -4.59 5.35
C PHE A 204 7.12 -3.50 5.44
N ALA A 205 6.76 -2.20 5.38
CA ALA A 205 7.77 -1.16 5.51
C ALA A 205 8.41 -1.17 6.90
N VAL A 206 9.73 -1.05 6.95
CA VAL A 206 10.53 -1.05 8.17
C VAL A 206 11.44 0.18 8.21
N ASP A 207 11.66 0.71 9.39
CA ASP A 207 12.70 1.70 9.70
C ASP A 207 13.99 0.94 10.01
N PHE A 208 14.83 0.76 8.99
CA PHE A 208 16.05 -0.04 9.12
C PHE A 208 17.28 0.80 9.47
N ASP A 209 17.26 2.08 9.17
CA ASP A 209 18.32 3.01 9.59
C ASP A 209 18.12 3.54 11.03
N GLY A 210 16.93 3.28 11.63
CA GLY A 210 16.64 3.58 13.03
C GLY A 210 16.38 5.06 13.30
N ASN A 211 15.94 5.82 12.28
CA ASN A 211 15.69 7.25 12.42
C ASN A 211 14.28 7.60 12.93
N GLY A 212 13.44 6.60 13.23
CA GLY A 212 12.07 6.73 13.71
C GLY A 212 11.01 6.86 12.60
N ARG A 213 11.39 6.73 11.34
CA ARG A 213 10.50 6.81 10.17
C ARG A 213 10.77 5.68 9.20
N ARG A 214 9.74 5.22 8.50
CA ARG A 214 9.85 4.28 7.39
C ARG A 214 9.84 5.10 6.10
N ASP A 215 11.00 5.41 5.53
CA ASP A 215 11.10 6.29 4.35
C ASP A 215 11.48 5.51 3.08
N LEU A 216 10.49 4.95 2.40
CA LEU A 216 10.71 4.23 1.12
C LEU A 216 10.94 5.18 -0.07
N LEU A 217 10.95 6.49 0.14
CA LEU A 217 11.27 7.49 -0.89
C LEU A 217 12.77 7.82 -0.90
N ARG A 218 13.40 7.96 0.29
CA ARG A 218 14.75 8.53 0.42
C ARG A 218 15.73 7.63 1.15
N SER A 219 15.29 6.86 2.15
CA SER A 219 16.15 5.95 2.90
C SER A 219 16.37 4.65 2.12
N VAL A 220 17.52 4.53 1.46
CA VAL A 220 17.87 3.28 0.77
C VAL A 220 17.91 2.08 1.71
N PRO A 221 18.44 2.18 2.96
CA PRO A 221 18.35 1.07 3.92
C PRO A 221 16.92 0.60 4.17
N ASP A 222 15.96 1.53 4.34
CA ASP A 222 14.54 1.18 4.54
C ASP A 222 13.94 0.52 3.31
N VAL A 223 14.25 1.05 2.11
CA VAL A 223 13.79 0.48 0.84
C VAL A 223 14.22 -0.98 0.69
N LEU A 224 15.53 -1.24 0.89
CA LEU A 224 16.10 -2.57 0.72
C LEU A 224 15.59 -3.55 1.78
N ALA A 225 15.52 -3.11 3.04
CA ALA A 225 15.05 -3.94 4.13
C ALA A 225 13.53 -4.22 4.04
N SER A 226 12.73 -3.24 3.64
CA SER A 226 11.29 -3.44 3.43
C SER A 226 11.01 -4.42 2.29
N THR A 227 11.80 -4.37 1.22
CA THR A 227 11.72 -5.34 0.11
C THR A 227 12.06 -6.75 0.61
N ALA A 228 13.12 -6.90 1.41
CA ALA A 228 13.49 -8.18 2.01
C ALA A 228 12.43 -8.68 3.00
N ASN A 229 11.87 -7.78 3.84
CA ASN A 229 10.80 -8.12 4.77
C ASN A 229 9.54 -8.63 4.06
N PHE A 230 9.16 -8.01 2.93
CA PHE A 230 8.09 -8.51 2.07
C PHE A 230 8.37 -9.97 1.65
N LEU A 231 9.52 -10.23 1.04
CA LEU A 231 9.87 -11.56 0.53
C LEU A 231 9.94 -12.60 1.66
N SER A 232 10.58 -12.24 2.79
CA SER A 232 10.66 -13.09 3.98
C SER A 232 9.28 -13.43 4.54
N SER A 233 8.38 -12.44 4.63
CA SER A 233 7.01 -12.62 5.12
C SER A 233 6.16 -13.53 4.22
N TYR A 234 6.50 -13.63 2.93
CA TYR A 234 5.87 -14.58 2.00
C TYR A 234 6.59 -15.93 1.92
N GLY A 235 7.51 -16.21 2.84
CA GLY A 235 8.12 -17.52 3.01
C GLY A 235 9.41 -17.73 2.24
N TRP A 236 10.19 -16.67 2.02
CA TRP A 236 11.54 -16.81 1.45
C TRP A 236 12.38 -17.78 2.27
N GLN A 237 13.00 -18.77 1.61
CA GLN A 237 13.83 -19.79 2.23
C GLN A 237 15.32 -19.46 2.01
N LYS A 238 16.00 -19.10 3.10
CA LYS A 238 17.44 -18.81 3.08
C LYS A 238 18.24 -19.98 2.50
N GLY A 239 19.16 -19.67 1.61
CA GLY A 239 20.07 -20.69 1.01
C GLY A 239 19.42 -21.55 -0.08
N LYS A 240 18.13 -21.38 -0.38
CA LYS A 240 17.52 -22.00 -1.56
C LYS A 240 17.62 -21.07 -2.75
N ASP A 241 17.66 -21.66 -3.95
CA ASP A 241 17.68 -20.90 -5.20
C ASP A 241 16.35 -20.21 -5.48
N TRP A 242 16.33 -19.37 -6.51
CA TRP A 242 15.18 -18.58 -6.94
C TRP A 242 14.82 -18.81 -8.42
N GLN A 243 15.23 -19.98 -8.95
CA GLN A 243 14.92 -20.36 -10.31
C GLN A 243 13.47 -20.87 -10.43
N PRO A 244 12.86 -20.85 -11.63
CA PRO A 244 11.53 -21.40 -11.85
C PRO A 244 11.38 -22.81 -11.27
N GLY A 245 10.31 -23.03 -10.52
CA GLY A 245 10.06 -24.28 -9.82
C GLY A 245 10.57 -24.34 -8.37
N SER A 246 11.44 -23.41 -7.96
CA SER A 246 11.90 -23.33 -6.55
C SER A 246 10.86 -22.67 -5.64
N PRO A 247 10.91 -22.92 -4.32
CA PRO A 247 10.06 -22.22 -3.36
C PRO A 247 10.22 -20.70 -3.42
N ASN A 248 11.45 -20.19 -3.60
CA ASN A 248 11.70 -18.75 -3.66
C ASN A 248 11.20 -18.11 -4.96
N PHE A 249 11.08 -18.87 -6.05
CA PHE A 249 10.42 -18.38 -7.26
C PHE A 249 8.94 -18.10 -7.00
N ALA A 250 8.26 -18.97 -6.26
CA ALA A 250 6.87 -18.73 -5.85
C ALA A 250 6.73 -17.45 -5.00
N VAL A 251 7.74 -17.13 -4.18
CA VAL A 251 7.78 -15.86 -3.42
C VAL A 251 7.98 -14.66 -4.35
N LEU A 252 8.84 -14.75 -5.37
CA LEU A 252 8.96 -13.67 -6.38
C LEU A 252 7.64 -13.42 -7.11
N GLN A 253 6.81 -14.45 -7.32
CA GLN A 253 5.47 -14.30 -7.88
C GLN A 253 4.45 -13.65 -6.91
N GLN A 254 4.74 -13.58 -5.59
CA GLN A 254 3.96 -12.73 -4.68
C GLN A 254 4.32 -11.25 -4.82
N TRP A 255 5.58 -10.95 -5.15
CA TRP A 255 6.00 -9.59 -5.47
C TRP A 255 5.31 -9.08 -6.73
N ASN A 256 5.35 -9.87 -7.80
CA ASN A 256 4.67 -9.55 -9.06
C ASN A 256 4.14 -10.84 -9.71
N LYS A 257 2.83 -10.87 -10.00
CA LYS A 257 2.15 -12.05 -10.57
C LYS A 257 2.60 -12.42 -11.99
N SER A 258 3.29 -11.51 -12.69
CA SER A 258 3.84 -11.79 -14.01
C SER A 258 4.99 -12.80 -13.90
N GLU A 259 4.82 -13.97 -14.50
CA GLU A 259 5.87 -14.98 -14.58
C GLU A 259 7.12 -14.47 -15.32
N VAL A 260 6.92 -13.69 -16.38
CA VAL A 260 8.01 -13.03 -17.13
C VAL A 260 8.81 -12.11 -16.23
N TYR A 261 8.13 -11.32 -15.40
CA TYR A 261 8.78 -10.44 -14.44
C TYR A 261 9.55 -11.24 -13.38
N ALA A 262 8.93 -12.24 -12.75
CA ALA A 262 9.58 -13.05 -11.72
C ALA A 262 10.83 -13.80 -12.28
N LYS A 263 10.73 -14.36 -13.50
CA LYS A 263 11.89 -14.93 -14.21
C LYS A 263 12.99 -13.90 -14.45
N THR A 264 12.62 -12.67 -14.79
CA THR A 264 13.60 -11.59 -15.05
C THR A 264 14.29 -11.15 -13.76
N VAL A 265 13.58 -11.06 -12.63
CA VAL A 265 14.22 -10.83 -11.31
C VAL A 265 15.24 -11.93 -11.01
N GLY A 266 14.83 -13.20 -11.13
CA GLY A 266 15.72 -14.35 -10.88
C GLY A 266 16.95 -14.37 -11.79
N TYR A 267 16.76 -14.09 -13.07
CA TYR A 267 17.84 -13.97 -14.05
C TYR A 267 18.79 -12.82 -13.69
N PHE A 268 18.28 -11.63 -13.43
CA PHE A 268 19.08 -10.46 -13.10
C PHE A 268 19.88 -10.69 -11.80
N ALA A 269 19.25 -11.21 -10.75
CA ALA A 269 19.93 -11.56 -9.51
C ALA A 269 21.08 -12.56 -9.75
N THR A 270 20.85 -13.57 -10.61
CA THR A 270 21.89 -14.55 -10.96
C THR A 270 23.06 -13.92 -11.72
N GLN A 271 22.78 -12.98 -12.64
CA GLN A 271 23.84 -12.26 -13.35
C GLN A 271 24.66 -11.36 -12.38
N LEU A 272 23.97 -10.69 -11.44
CA LEU A 272 24.63 -9.87 -10.41
C LEU A 272 25.54 -10.70 -9.48
N ALA A 273 25.08 -11.89 -9.08
CA ALA A 273 25.86 -12.80 -8.24
C ALA A 273 27.15 -13.35 -8.94
N ARG A 274 27.16 -13.35 -10.28
CA ARG A 274 28.31 -13.79 -11.09
C ARG A 274 29.22 -12.65 -11.52
N ALA A 275 28.78 -11.40 -11.35
CA ALA A 275 29.57 -10.24 -11.73
C ALA A 275 30.78 -10.09 -10.78
N PRO A 276 31.99 -9.75 -11.28
CA PRO A 276 33.20 -9.62 -10.50
C PRO A 276 33.18 -8.46 -9.48
#